data_99bc0e32a8288eafd1067a67532cb52c
#
_entry.id   99bc0e32a8288eafd1067a67532cb52c
#
_cell.length_a   1.000
_cell.length_b   1.000
_cell.length_c   1.000
_cell.angle_alpha   90.00
_cell.angle_beta   90.00
_cell.angle_gamma   90.00
#
_symmetry.space_group_name_H-M   'P 1'
#
loop_
_entity.id
_entity.type
_entity.pdbx_description
1 polymer ?
#
loop_
_entity_poly.entity_id
_entity_poly.type
_entity_poly.pdbx_seq_one_letter_code
_entity_poly.pdbx_strand_id
1 'polypeptide(L)'
;MTSARYDTRRTYCFFVVSPRFEPYVRRTGFVERVLDVVTLIPRGKVMSYGDIAEYLGEGGPRQVAKVMSTYGNEVPWHRVLRSNGTCAEQVAIEQIALLRQEPVVFDSTRTRVRMAESRWDGQ
;
A
#
# COMPACT_ATOMS: atom_id res chain seq x y z
N MET A 1 -14.00 11.67 -1.60
CA MET A 1 -13.55 11.94 -1.61
C MET A 1 -13.89 12.08 -1.76
N THR A 2 -13.16 11.76 -1.50
CA THR A 2 -12.72 12.09 -1.59
C THR A 2 -12.95 12.04 -1.82
N SER A 3 -12.39 11.70 -1.41
CA SER A 3 -11.97 11.91 -1.45
C SER A 3 -12.33 11.86 -1.81
N ALA A 4 -12.01 11.45 -1.72
CA ALA A 4 -11.80 11.44 -1.84
C ALA A 4 -11.88 11.36 -2.09
N ARG A 5 -11.39 11.07 -1.89
CA ARG A 5 -11.01 11.04 -1.96
C ARG A 5 -11.06 10.87 -1.95
N TYR A 6 -10.73 10.58 -1.52
CA TYR A 6 -10.43 10.65 -1.50
C TYR A 6 -11.06 10.77 -1.75
N ASP A 7 -10.82 10.65 -1.63
CA ASP A 7 -11.13 10.84 -1.74
C ASP A 7 -11.68 10.88 -2.25
N THR A 8 -11.36 10.72 -1.91
CA THR A 8 -11.55 10.77 -2.14
C THR A 8 -12.07 10.93 -2.83
N ARG A 9 -11.81 10.73 -2.55
CA ARG A 9 -11.90 11.00 -2.89
C ARG A 9 -12.28 10.98 -3.72
N ARG A 10 -12.15 10.86 -3.34
CA ARG A 10 -12.04 10.99 -3.84
C ARG A 10 -12.46 11.00 -4.57
N THR A 11 -12.14 10.84 -4.31
CA THR A 11 -12.21 10.84 -4.69
C THR A 11 -12.53 11.09 -5.37
N TYR A 12 -12.19 11.06 -4.75
CA TYR A 12 -11.90 11.43 -5.21
C TYR A 12 -12.31 11.54 -5.94
N CYS A 13 -12.16 11.24 -5.81
CA CYS A 13 -12.10 11.27 -6.13
C CYS A 13 -12.55 11.50 -6.79
N PHE A 14 -12.20 11.62 -6.32
CA PHE A 14 -12.09 11.96 -6.81
C PHE A 14 -12.49 12.35 -7.52
N PHE A 15 -12.29 12.13 -7.30
CA PHE A 15 -12.05 12.62 -7.79
C PHE A 15 -12.26 12.93 -8.52
N VAL A 16 -12.14 12.80 -8.59
CA VAL A 16 -11.82 12.97 -8.89
C VAL A 16 -11.99 13.22 -9.61
N VAL A 17 -11.74 13.39 -9.62
CA VAL A 17 -11.37 13.50 -10.00
C VAL A 17 -11.43 13.62 -10.67
N SER A 18 -11.03 13.73 -10.79
CA SER A 18 -10.61 13.66 -11.09
C SER A 18 -10.55 13.84 -11.65
N PRO A 19 -9.82 14.00 -11.69
CA PRO A 19 -9.36 13.84 -11.96
C PRO A 19 -9.34 14.07 -12.49
N ARG A 20 -8.77 14.35 -12.62
CA ARG A 20 -8.18 14.24 -12.86
C ARG A 20 -8.20 14.49 -13.74
N PHE A 21 -7.63 14.68 -14.25
CA PHE A 21 -7.15 14.63 -14.92
C PHE A 21 -6.65 14.74 -15.45
N GLU A 22 -6.12 14.99 -15.53
CA GLU A 22 -5.40 14.78 -15.96
C GLU A 22 -4.70 14.48 -15.92
N PRO A 23 -4.30 14.96 -15.95
CA PRO A 23 -3.10 14.25 -16.08
C PRO A 23 -3.02 12.98 -15.42
N TYR A 24 -3.80 12.63 -14.80
CA TYR A 24 -3.72 11.41 -14.15
C TYR A 24 -3.53 10.26 -15.10
N VAL A 25 -3.58 10.55 -16.34
CA VAL A 25 -3.32 9.54 -17.34
C VAL A 25 -1.93 8.96 -17.28
N ARG A 26 -0.99 9.65 -16.64
CA ARG A 26 0.33 9.06 -16.46
C ARG A 26 0.29 7.84 -15.58
N ARG A 27 -0.69 7.75 -14.73
CA ARG A 27 -0.86 6.64 -13.80
C ARG A 27 -1.81 5.64 -14.43
N THR A 28 -1.34 4.92 -15.44
CA THR A 28 -2.19 4.03 -16.19
C THR A 28 -2.04 2.60 -15.71
N GLY A 29 -3.03 1.80 -16.02
CA GLY A 29 -2.96 0.35 -15.92
C GLY A 29 -2.41 -0.14 -14.59
N PHE A 30 -1.19 -0.66 -14.64
CA PHE A 30 -0.58 -1.32 -13.49
C PHE A 30 -0.49 -0.42 -12.26
N VAL A 31 -0.09 0.84 -12.44
CA VAL A 31 0.05 1.78 -11.33
C VAL A 31 -1.28 1.93 -10.60
N GLU A 32 -2.35 2.17 -11.35
CA GLU A 32 -3.67 2.34 -10.75
C GLU A 32 -4.10 1.09 -10.00
N ARG A 33 -3.87 -0.09 -10.58
CA ARG A 33 -4.27 -1.33 -9.95
C ARG A 33 -3.51 -1.60 -8.66
N VAL A 34 -2.21 -1.28 -8.62
CA VAL A 34 -1.43 -1.43 -7.40
C VAL A 34 -1.98 -0.53 -6.31
N LEU A 35 -2.21 0.74 -6.62
CA LEU A 35 -2.69 1.70 -5.63
C LEU A 35 -4.09 1.32 -5.14
N ASP A 36 -4.94 0.81 -6.03
CA ASP A 36 -6.26 0.35 -5.63
C ASP A 36 -6.18 -0.79 -4.61
N VAL A 37 -5.31 -1.76 -4.84
CA VAL A 37 -5.15 -2.89 -3.91
C VAL A 37 -4.67 -2.39 -2.56
N VAL A 38 -3.67 -1.51 -2.56
CA VAL A 38 -3.12 -0.99 -1.30
C VAL A 38 -4.22 -0.27 -0.50
N THR A 39 -5.05 0.48 -1.20
CA THR A 39 -6.16 1.19 -0.55
C THR A 39 -7.13 0.23 0.13
N LEU A 40 -7.25 -0.99 -0.38
CA LEU A 40 -8.17 -1.98 0.19
C LEU A 40 -7.63 -2.70 1.41
N ILE A 41 -6.31 -2.64 1.67
CA ILE A 41 -5.74 -3.34 2.82
C ILE A 41 -6.31 -2.76 4.11
N PRO A 42 -7.00 -3.57 4.92
CA PRO A 42 -7.63 -3.03 6.12
C PRO A 42 -6.62 -2.73 7.23
N ARG A 43 -7.02 -1.89 8.15
CA ARG A 43 -6.21 -1.55 9.31
C ARG A 43 -5.88 -2.83 10.08
N GLY A 44 -4.62 -2.99 10.47
CA GLY A 44 -4.17 -4.17 11.18
C GLY A 44 -3.71 -5.30 10.29
N LYS A 45 -3.77 -5.10 8.97
CA LYS A 45 -3.32 -6.11 8.00
C LYS A 45 -2.26 -5.50 7.10
N VAL A 46 -1.44 -6.37 6.52
CA VAL A 46 -0.34 -5.95 5.65
C VAL A 46 -0.26 -6.87 4.45
N MET A 47 0.41 -6.40 3.40
CA MET A 47 0.77 -7.23 2.24
C MET A 47 2.23 -6.98 1.91
N SER A 48 2.90 -7.99 1.36
CA SER A 48 4.23 -7.76 0.81
C SER A 48 4.11 -7.25 -0.61
N TYR A 49 5.21 -6.72 -1.15
CA TYR A 49 5.24 -6.31 -2.56
C TYR A 49 4.88 -7.47 -3.47
N GLY A 50 5.39 -8.67 -3.15
CA GLY A 50 5.06 -9.86 -3.93
C GLY A 50 3.62 -10.29 -3.80
N ASP A 51 3.02 -10.12 -2.61
CA ASP A 51 1.61 -10.44 -2.39
C ASP A 51 0.73 -9.58 -3.29
N ILE A 52 1.06 -8.32 -3.45
CA ILE A 52 0.28 -7.41 -4.30
C ILE A 52 0.38 -7.83 -5.75
N ALA A 53 1.61 -8.15 -6.22
CA ALA A 53 1.79 -8.61 -7.58
C ALA A 53 1.02 -9.89 -7.83
N GLU A 54 1.04 -10.81 -6.90
CA GLU A 54 0.33 -12.08 -7.01
C GLU A 54 -1.20 -11.87 -7.04
N TYR A 55 -1.68 -10.98 -6.18
CA TYR A 55 -3.10 -10.64 -6.13
C TYR A 55 -3.59 -10.09 -7.47
N LEU A 56 -2.77 -9.24 -8.10
CA LEU A 56 -3.10 -8.65 -9.39
C LEU A 56 -2.90 -9.62 -10.56
N GLY A 57 -2.06 -10.63 -10.37
CA GLY A 57 -1.72 -11.56 -11.44
C GLY A 57 -0.81 -10.96 -12.50
N GLU A 58 -0.07 -9.89 -12.16
CA GLU A 58 0.84 -9.26 -13.11
C GLU A 58 1.98 -8.56 -12.39
N GLY A 59 3.10 -8.41 -13.09
CA GLY A 59 4.27 -7.77 -12.54
C GLY A 59 4.95 -8.63 -11.51
N GLY A 60 5.83 -8.00 -10.74
CA GLY A 60 6.53 -8.66 -9.66
C GLY A 60 6.79 -7.68 -8.54
N PRO A 61 7.45 -8.13 -7.46
CA PRO A 61 7.66 -7.25 -6.29
C PRO A 61 8.45 -6.00 -6.64
N ARG A 62 9.39 -6.06 -7.59
CA ARG A 62 10.16 -4.88 -7.95
C ARG A 62 9.30 -3.81 -8.60
N GLN A 63 8.39 -4.20 -9.47
CA GLN A 63 7.50 -3.25 -10.12
C GLN A 63 6.55 -2.62 -9.10
N VAL A 64 6.02 -3.41 -8.17
CA VAL A 64 5.17 -2.89 -7.11
C VAL A 64 5.96 -1.92 -6.22
N ALA A 65 7.20 -2.28 -5.86
CA ALA A 65 8.03 -1.42 -5.04
C ALA A 65 8.27 -0.07 -5.72
N LYS A 66 8.49 -0.10 -7.04
CA LYS A 66 8.70 1.14 -7.79
C LYS A 66 7.46 2.02 -7.78
N VAL A 67 6.28 1.42 -7.94
CA VAL A 67 5.03 2.17 -7.86
C VAL A 67 4.91 2.80 -6.48
N MET A 68 5.18 2.04 -5.43
CA MET A 68 5.05 2.54 -4.06
C MET A 68 6.04 3.67 -3.77
N SER A 69 7.27 3.58 -4.28
CA SER A 69 8.24 4.65 -4.04
C SER A 69 7.88 5.93 -4.78
N THR A 70 7.14 5.83 -5.88
CA THR A 70 6.79 6.99 -6.70
C THR A 70 5.45 7.59 -6.29
N TYR A 71 4.46 6.75 -6.00
CA TYR A 71 3.08 7.20 -5.78
C TYR A 71 2.51 6.79 -4.43
N GLY A 72 3.30 6.10 -3.59
CA GLY A 72 2.76 5.45 -2.40
C GLY A 72 2.19 6.40 -1.35
N ASN A 73 2.63 7.65 -1.34
CA ASN A 73 2.18 8.60 -0.33
C ASN A 73 0.69 8.95 -0.44
N GLU A 74 0.03 8.49 -1.50
CA GLU A 74 -1.41 8.74 -1.69
C GLU A 74 -2.28 7.67 -1.01
N VAL A 75 -1.69 6.59 -0.53
CA VAL A 75 -2.40 5.43 -0.02
C VAL A 75 -1.76 5.00 1.30
N PRO A 76 -2.36 4.05 2.05
CA PRO A 76 -1.75 3.58 3.30
C PRO A 76 -0.50 2.73 3.03
N TRP A 77 0.54 3.37 2.55
CA TRP A 77 1.78 2.73 2.12
C TRP A 77 2.46 1.94 3.23
N HIS A 78 2.23 2.32 4.49
CA HIS A 78 2.87 1.66 5.61
C HIS A 78 2.42 0.21 5.76
N ARG A 79 1.32 -0.18 5.11
CA ARG A 79 0.82 -1.56 5.15
C ARG A 79 1.45 -2.45 4.09
N VAL A 80 2.42 -1.93 3.33
CA VAL A 80 3.12 -2.69 2.29
C VAL A 80 4.56 -2.88 2.72
N LEU A 81 5.01 -4.13 2.80
CA LEU A 81 6.29 -4.50 3.38
C LEU A 81 7.05 -5.43 2.45
N ARG A 82 8.27 -5.75 2.85
CA ARG A 82 9.02 -6.82 2.21
C ARG A 82 8.44 -8.17 2.63
N SER A 83 8.68 -9.20 1.84
CA SER A 83 8.10 -10.52 2.08
C SER A 83 8.47 -11.10 3.45
N ASN A 84 9.60 -10.68 4.02
CA ASN A 84 10.03 -11.16 5.33
C ASN A 84 9.49 -10.29 6.47
N GLY A 85 8.63 -9.32 6.19
CA GLY A 85 8.01 -8.49 7.21
C GLY A 85 8.81 -7.28 7.62
N THR A 86 9.93 -7.00 6.95
CA THR A 86 10.75 -5.83 7.27
C THR A 86 10.36 -4.63 6.43
N CYS A 87 10.66 -3.45 6.93
CA CYS A 87 10.43 -2.19 6.22
C CYS A 87 11.65 -1.81 5.40
N ALA A 88 11.44 -1.04 4.34
CA ALA A 88 12.55 -0.49 3.57
C ALA A 88 13.34 0.47 4.45
N GLU A 89 14.68 0.44 4.34
CA GLU A 89 15.53 1.19 5.24
C GLU A 89 15.24 2.68 5.27
N GLN A 90 14.94 3.25 4.11
CA GLN A 90 14.77 4.70 3.99
C GLN A 90 13.58 5.22 4.80
N VAL A 91 12.57 4.36 5.03
CA VAL A 91 11.35 4.79 5.70
C VAL A 91 11.04 3.93 6.92
N ALA A 92 11.97 3.09 7.36
CA ALA A 92 11.69 2.09 8.39
C ALA A 92 11.17 2.71 9.68
N ILE A 93 11.80 3.78 10.15
CA ILE A 93 11.41 4.39 11.42
C ILE A 93 9.97 4.88 11.35
N GLU A 94 9.64 5.61 10.30
CA GLU A 94 8.30 6.16 10.14
C GLU A 94 7.28 5.05 9.92
N GLN A 95 7.61 4.08 9.10
CA GLN A 95 6.70 2.98 8.78
C GLN A 95 6.39 2.14 10.02
N ILE A 96 7.41 1.80 10.80
CA ILE A 96 7.21 1.04 12.02
C ILE A 96 6.34 1.80 13.00
N ALA A 97 6.58 3.11 13.14
CA ALA A 97 5.78 3.94 14.03
C ALA A 97 4.30 3.92 13.63
N LEU A 98 4.02 4.00 12.33
CA LEU A 98 2.64 3.95 11.85
C LEU A 98 2.01 2.57 12.09
N LEU A 99 2.77 1.50 11.84
CA LEU A 99 2.26 0.15 12.04
C LEU A 99 1.99 -0.15 13.50
N ARG A 100 2.77 0.42 14.41
CA ARG A 100 2.55 0.20 15.85
C ARG A 100 1.26 0.81 16.35
N GLN A 101 0.66 1.70 15.59
CA GLN A 101 -0.64 2.28 15.92
C GLN A 101 -1.79 1.40 15.48
N GLU A 102 -1.50 0.28 14.81
CA GLU A 102 -2.50 -0.66 14.32
C GLU A 102 -2.32 -2.01 15.02
N PRO A 103 -3.35 -2.86 15.03
CA PRO A 103 -3.24 -4.18 15.65
C PRO A 103 -2.47 -5.18 14.76
N VAL A 104 -1.28 -4.79 14.32
CA VAL A 104 -0.36 -5.61 13.54
C VAL A 104 0.54 -6.38 14.51
N VAL A 105 0.77 -7.67 14.24
CA VAL A 105 1.57 -8.52 15.11
C VAL A 105 3.04 -8.42 14.72
N PHE A 106 3.87 -7.98 15.68
CA PHE A 106 5.32 -7.87 15.48
C PHE A 106 6.03 -9.08 16.12
N ASP A 107 7.26 -9.31 15.68
CA ASP A 107 8.11 -10.32 16.32
C ASP A 107 8.70 -9.74 17.62
N SER A 108 9.56 -10.54 18.27
CA SER A 108 10.12 -10.15 19.57
C SER A 108 10.99 -8.91 19.49
N THR A 109 11.57 -8.60 18.32
CA THR A 109 12.39 -7.39 18.15
C THR A 109 11.53 -6.16 17.94
N ARG A 110 10.24 -6.32 17.63
CA ARG A 110 9.29 -5.26 17.38
C ARG A 110 9.65 -4.39 16.17
N THR A 111 10.44 -4.95 15.27
CA THR A 111 10.85 -4.26 14.04
C THR A 111 10.44 -5.02 12.79
N ARG A 112 9.95 -6.24 12.95
CA ARG A 112 9.52 -7.09 11.85
C ARG A 112 8.09 -7.55 12.10
N VAL A 113 7.24 -7.42 11.09
CA VAL A 113 5.85 -7.87 11.18
C VAL A 113 5.82 -9.39 10.96
N ARG A 114 5.03 -10.07 11.78
CA ARG A 114 4.83 -11.52 11.60
C ARG A 114 3.79 -11.72 10.51
N MET A 115 4.30 -11.94 9.30
CA MET A 115 3.44 -12.00 8.10
C MET A 115 2.36 -13.07 8.21
N ALA A 116 2.67 -14.20 8.87
CA ALA A 116 1.70 -15.28 9.00
C ALA A 116 0.43 -14.82 9.73
N GLU A 117 0.59 -13.91 10.71
CA GLU A 117 -0.54 -13.45 11.52
C GLU A 117 -1.21 -12.21 10.97
N SER A 118 -0.47 -11.37 10.24
CA SER A 118 -0.99 -10.06 9.85
C SER A 118 -1.22 -9.91 8.36
N ARG A 119 -0.86 -10.91 7.55
CA ARG A 119 -1.03 -10.81 6.10
C ARG A 119 -2.51 -10.79 5.72
N TRP A 120 -2.86 -9.83 4.86
CA TRP A 120 -4.22 -9.75 4.32
C TRP A 120 -4.36 -10.77 3.19
N ASP A 121 -5.45 -11.47 3.19
CA ASP A 121 -5.70 -12.53 2.20
C ASP A 121 -6.51 -12.03 1.00
N GLY A 122 -6.82 -10.75 0.95
CA GLY A 122 -7.56 -10.18 -0.17
C GLY A 122 -9.07 -10.21 0.01
N GLN A 123 -9.51 -10.63 1.19
CA GLN A 123 -10.95 -10.76 1.44
C GLN A 123 -11.49 -9.54 2.22
#